data_6439998ba4b0c048798e1b9a047f60cd
#
_entry.id   6439998ba4b0c048798e1b9a047f60cd
#
_cell.length_a   1.000
_cell.length_b   1.000
_cell.length_c   1.000
_cell.angle_alpha   90.00
_cell.angle_beta   90.00
_cell.angle_gamma   90.00
#
_symmetry.space_group_name_H-M   'P 1'
#
loop_
_entity.id
_entity.type
_entity.pdbx_description
1 polymer ?
#
loop_
_entity_poly.entity_id
_entity_poly.type
_entity_poly.pdbx_seq_one_letter_code
_entity_poly.pdbx_strand_id
1 'polypeptide(L)'
;MPAPRGILCRPRDIFTEQTVARLARTATITDLDAESDDGTGTVIATPIIRWLESQEAAGNPVDYFNQTVVVQAPSGTSEADVLVMLQALLDRHAMLRARVEEDAAGRWTLTVPEPGTVTAADCLHTIDVLTDDAVIQAGVRLNPAAGQMVSALWVKSTGRLVAIVHHLAIDGVSWRILLEDLNLAWAQHRAGQPVTLPQPGTSFQRWATLLAEHAHDPKVVAQTDTWRQIAATPAALSPASPETDTLNTAGNLAVNLDVETTQMLLGEVPAAFHTGINDILLIAFGLALAEFLGTGAERICIDVEGHGRDEELGADVDLSRTVGWFTAKYPVAMQAAGLTWSQVVSGDPALGAAIKTAKEQLRTLPDGLSYGMLRYLNDNVDLDAADPPIAFNYLGRQGAATADGSGDVWQICWDGLATVSPGVKPPIPLTHTLALNAGTVDTDTGPALCAIWTWAPSVLNHAQVSRLSQLWFDALTGICTHVRGGGGGLTPSDIVAGLSQEQIDELQRQYADS
;
A
#
# COMPACT_ATOMS: atom_id res chain seq x y z
N MET A 1 -2.75 39.57 18.97
CA MET A 1 -3.09 39.44 17.55
C MET A 1 -4.00 38.20 17.45
N PRO A 2 -5.05 38.18 16.62
CA PRO A 2 -5.79 36.94 16.43
C PRO A 2 -4.84 35.91 15.81
N ALA A 3 -4.96 34.65 16.29
CA ALA A 3 -4.20 33.53 15.78
C ALA A 3 -4.33 33.40 14.27
N PRO A 4 -3.28 32.98 13.54
CA PRO A 4 -3.39 32.74 12.11
C PRO A 4 -4.40 31.61 11.87
N ARG A 5 -5.36 31.83 10.99
CA ARG A 5 -6.39 30.87 10.61
C ARG A 5 -6.05 30.22 9.30
N GLY A 6 -6.03 28.89 9.26
CA GLY A 6 -5.89 28.12 8.03
C GLY A 6 -7.26 27.74 7.44
N ILE A 7 -7.30 27.52 6.14
CA ILE A 7 -8.46 26.92 5.47
C ILE A 7 -8.07 25.47 5.17
N LEU A 8 -8.75 24.53 5.83
CA LEU A 8 -8.61 23.10 5.56
C LEU A 8 -9.58 22.72 4.43
N CYS A 9 -9.04 22.10 3.37
CA CYS A 9 -9.79 21.58 2.26
C CYS A 9 -9.23 20.20 1.92
N ARG A 10 -10.07 19.17 1.97
CA ARG A 10 -9.63 17.81 1.69
C ARG A 10 -9.37 17.62 0.20
N PRO A 11 -8.38 16.81 -0.22
CA PRO A 11 -8.16 16.49 -1.63
C PRO A 11 -9.43 15.97 -2.33
N ARG A 12 -10.22 15.12 -1.65
CA ARG A 12 -11.50 14.60 -2.15
C ARG A 12 -12.51 15.71 -2.44
N ASP A 13 -12.57 16.76 -1.61
CA ASP A 13 -13.52 17.85 -1.77
C ASP A 13 -13.22 18.64 -3.07
N ILE A 14 -11.95 18.69 -3.48
CA ILE A 14 -11.54 19.33 -4.74
C ILE A 14 -12.11 18.59 -5.95
N PHE A 15 -12.18 17.25 -5.88
CA PHE A 15 -12.72 16.41 -6.95
C PHE A 15 -14.24 16.33 -6.90
N THR A 16 -14.83 16.37 -5.71
CA THR A 16 -16.30 16.25 -5.52
C THR A 16 -16.99 17.60 -5.76
N GLU A 17 -16.39 18.70 -5.29
CA GLU A 17 -16.94 20.04 -5.36
C GLU A 17 -16.33 20.79 -6.54
N GLN A 18 -16.88 20.59 -7.73
CA GLN A 18 -16.36 21.06 -9.02
C GLN A 18 -16.31 22.59 -9.20
N THR A 19 -16.66 23.37 -8.17
CA THR A 19 -16.57 24.84 -8.21
C THR A 19 -16.01 25.41 -6.91
N VAL A 20 -15.22 26.50 -7.03
CA VAL A 20 -14.67 27.22 -5.88
C VAL A 20 -15.75 27.61 -4.86
N ALA A 21 -16.95 27.95 -5.32
CA ALA A 21 -18.08 28.33 -4.46
C ALA A 21 -18.63 27.15 -3.65
N ARG A 22 -18.60 25.93 -4.18
CA ARG A 22 -18.99 24.71 -3.47
C ARG A 22 -17.88 24.26 -2.53
N LEU A 23 -16.64 24.26 -3.00
CA LEU A 23 -15.46 23.95 -2.21
C LEU A 23 -15.35 24.87 -0.97
N ALA A 24 -15.64 26.17 -1.12
CA ALA A 24 -15.65 27.12 -0.01
C ALA A 24 -16.75 26.86 1.04
N ARG A 25 -17.75 26.03 0.75
CA ARG A 25 -18.80 25.63 1.72
C ARG A 25 -18.40 24.40 2.54
N THR A 26 -17.55 23.57 1.99
CA THR A 26 -17.01 22.36 2.68
C THR A 26 -15.71 22.65 3.41
N ALA A 27 -15.00 23.72 3.01
CA ALA A 27 -13.76 24.17 3.64
C ALA A 27 -14.02 24.61 5.09
N THR A 28 -13.24 24.07 6.02
CA THR A 28 -13.28 24.40 7.45
C THR A 28 -12.19 25.41 7.79
N ILE A 29 -12.49 26.36 8.67
CA ILE A 29 -11.48 27.29 9.20
C ILE A 29 -10.94 26.65 10.47
N THR A 30 -9.65 26.32 10.46
CA THR A 30 -8.95 25.79 11.62
C THR A 30 -8.07 26.86 12.27
N ASP A 31 -8.09 26.94 13.60
CA ASP A 31 -7.12 27.74 14.34
C ASP A 31 -5.77 26.98 14.31
N LEU A 32 -4.73 27.62 13.77
CA LEU A 32 -3.39 27.04 13.65
C LEU A 32 -2.65 26.92 14.99
N ASP A 33 -3.27 27.37 16.10
CA ASP A 33 -2.75 27.29 17.47
C ASP A 33 -3.37 26.13 18.29
N ALA A 34 -4.08 25.17 17.69
CA ALA A 34 -4.39 23.90 18.37
C ALA A 34 -3.07 23.24 18.77
N GLU A 35 -2.96 22.74 20.02
CA GLU A 35 -1.79 22.00 20.50
C GLU A 35 -1.34 21.05 19.40
N SER A 36 -0.11 21.27 18.89
CA SER A 36 0.38 20.51 17.74
C SER A 36 0.50 19.06 18.17
N ASP A 37 -0.29 18.20 17.55
CA ASP A 37 -0.13 16.75 17.66
C ASP A 37 1.18 16.37 16.97
N ASP A 38 2.30 16.40 17.71
CA ASP A 38 3.64 16.08 17.20
C ASP A 38 3.92 14.59 17.11
N GLY A 39 2.96 13.77 17.57
CA GLY A 39 3.04 12.31 17.56
C GLY A 39 4.03 11.71 18.55
N THR A 40 4.49 12.49 19.55
CA THR A 40 5.40 12.04 20.62
C THR A 40 4.65 11.25 21.69
N GLY A 41 5.33 10.31 22.35
CA GLY A 41 4.75 9.52 23.43
C GLY A 41 4.35 8.11 23.02
N THR A 42 3.39 7.54 23.74
CA THR A 42 2.97 6.15 23.55
C THR A 42 2.03 6.01 22.37
N VAL A 43 2.30 5.06 21.48
CA VAL A 43 1.48 4.72 20.31
C VAL A 43 0.90 3.33 20.51
N ILE A 44 -0.42 3.21 20.42
CA ILE A 44 -1.12 1.92 20.44
C ILE A 44 -0.75 1.16 19.17
N ALA A 45 -0.40 -0.13 19.30
CA ALA A 45 -0.14 -0.97 18.13
C ALA A 45 -1.41 -1.10 17.28
N THR A 46 -1.32 -0.65 16.04
CA THR A 46 -2.42 -0.75 15.05
C THR A 46 -2.62 -2.20 14.60
N PRO A 47 -3.73 -2.54 13.90
CA PRO A 47 -3.98 -3.91 13.45
C PRO A 47 -2.82 -4.55 12.69
N ILE A 48 -2.16 -3.81 11.80
CA ILE A 48 -1.04 -4.34 11.03
C ILE A 48 0.21 -4.55 11.89
N ILE A 49 0.42 -3.72 12.91
CA ILE A 49 1.50 -3.89 13.89
C ILE A 49 1.22 -5.12 14.76
N ARG A 50 -0.04 -5.36 15.18
CA ARG A 50 -0.47 -6.58 15.88
C ARG A 50 -0.30 -7.84 15.04
N TRP A 51 -0.56 -7.74 13.74
CA TRP A 51 -0.27 -8.83 12.81
C TRP A 51 1.23 -9.17 12.80
N LEU A 52 2.11 -8.16 12.72
CA LEU A 52 3.56 -8.39 12.75
C LEU A 52 4.02 -8.96 14.10
N GLU A 53 3.49 -8.49 15.21
CA GLU A 53 3.70 -9.06 16.55
C GLU A 53 3.35 -10.56 16.57
N SER A 54 2.22 -10.94 15.94
CA SER A 54 1.83 -12.35 15.84
C SER A 54 2.81 -13.19 15.00
N GLN A 55 3.46 -12.60 14.00
CA GLN A 55 4.52 -13.27 13.23
C GLN A 55 5.76 -13.51 14.10
N GLU A 56 6.16 -12.55 14.91
CA GLU A 56 7.26 -12.73 15.86
C GLU A 56 6.95 -13.80 16.90
N ALA A 57 5.74 -13.77 17.48
CA ALA A 57 5.28 -14.80 18.43
C ALA A 57 5.26 -16.20 17.81
N ALA A 58 5.07 -16.32 16.49
CA ALA A 58 5.19 -17.56 15.74
C ALA A 58 6.66 -17.97 15.44
N GLY A 59 7.64 -17.18 15.89
CA GLY A 59 9.08 -17.43 15.71
C GLY A 59 9.68 -16.84 14.43
N ASN A 60 8.96 -15.99 13.74
CA ASN A 60 9.46 -15.33 12.54
C ASN A 60 10.35 -14.13 12.93
N PRO A 61 11.58 -13.99 12.41
CA PRO A 61 12.43 -12.84 12.71
C PRO A 61 11.87 -11.58 12.04
N VAL A 62 11.42 -10.62 12.84
CA VAL A 62 10.81 -9.37 12.36
C VAL A 62 11.80 -8.20 12.24
N ASP A 63 12.97 -8.26 12.85
CA ASP A 63 14.01 -7.21 12.81
C ASP A 63 14.45 -6.83 11.38
N TYR A 64 14.29 -7.76 10.43
CA TYR A 64 14.64 -7.56 9.02
C TYR A 64 13.47 -7.10 8.15
N PHE A 65 12.31 -6.87 8.75
CA PHE A 65 11.10 -6.45 8.03
C PHE A 65 11.19 -4.97 7.67
N ASN A 66 11.81 -4.66 6.54
CA ASN A 66 12.11 -3.30 6.12
C ASN A 66 11.76 -3.04 4.66
N GLN A 67 11.67 -1.75 4.34
CA GLN A 67 11.62 -1.24 2.98
C GLN A 67 12.90 -0.48 2.67
N THR A 68 13.42 -0.63 1.45
CA THR A 68 14.65 0.01 0.98
C THR A 68 14.38 0.81 -0.28
N VAL A 69 14.85 2.04 -0.31
CA VAL A 69 14.77 2.93 -1.47
C VAL A 69 16.15 3.50 -1.78
N VAL A 70 16.51 3.57 -3.05
CA VAL A 70 17.71 4.24 -3.54
C VAL A 70 17.32 5.58 -4.12
N VAL A 71 17.97 6.65 -3.66
CA VAL A 71 17.69 8.03 -4.09
C VAL A 71 18.96 8.64 -4.68
N GLN A 72 18.86 9.19 -5.90
CA GLN A 72 19.93 9.96 -6.52
C GLN A 72 19.93 11.37 -5.93
N ALA A 73 21.04 11.78 -5.38
CA ALA A 73 21.21 13.15 -4.89
C ALA A 73 21.52 14.12 -6.02
N PRO A 74 21.17 15.41 -5.85
CA PRO A 74 21.59 16.49 -6.74
C PRO A 74 23.11 16.59 -6.84
N SER A 75 23.61 17.06 -7.97
CA SER A 75 25.06 17.23 -8.19
C SER A 75 25.70 18.16 -7.16
N GLY A 76 26.86 17.73 -6.62
CA GLY A 76 27.60 18.51 -5.62
C GLY A 76 27.12 18.35 -4.18
N THR A 77 26.17 17.45 -3.92
CA THR A 77 25.73 17.11 -2.55
C THR A 77 26.87 16.46 -1.78
N SER A 78 27.17 16.97 -0.60
CA SER A 78 28.16 16.43 0.32
C SER A 78 27.51 15.53 1.39
N GLU A 79 28.34 14.75 2.08
CA GLU A 79 27.92 13.96 3.25
C GLU A 79 27.32 14.85 4.36
N ALA A 80 27.89 16.04 4.55
CA ALA A 80 27.36 17.01 5.52
C ALA A 80 25.94 17.48 5.16
N ASP A 81 25.68 17.69 3.87
CA ASP A 81 24.33 18.04 3.41
C ASP A 81 23.36 16.88 3.65
N VAL A 82 23.78 15.62 3.38
CA VAL A 82 22.95 14.42 3.64
C VAL A 82 22.59 14.31 5.12
N LEU A 83 23.53 14.58 6.03
CA LEU A 83 23.27 14.57 7.47
C LEU A 83 22.21 15.62 7.87
N VAL A 84 22.27 16.83 7.29
CA VAL A 84 21.28 17.88 7.55
C VAL A 84 19.90 17.45 7.05
N MET A 85 19.83 16.87 5.85
CA MET A 85 18.56 16.40 5.26
C MET A 85 17.96 15.26 6.08
N LEU A 86 18.76 14.26 6.43
CA LEU A 86 18.31 13.12 7.20
C LEU A 86 17.86 13.53 8.62
N GLN A 87 18.57 14.46 9.26
CA GLN A 87 18.15 14.98 10.58
C GLN A 87 16.80 15.70 10.48
N ALA A 88 16.59 16.50 9.45
CA ALA A 88 15.32 17.20 9.25
C ALA A 88 14.15 16.22 9.11
N LEU A 89 14.33 15.10 8.38
CA LEU A 89 13.32 14.05 8.25
C LEU A 89 13.09 13.30 9.57
N LEU A 90 14.16 12.96 10.30
CA LEU A 90 14.08 12.30 11.61
C LEU A 90 13.33 13.16 12.64
N ASP A 91 13.63 14.45 12.69
CA ASP A 91 12.98 15.37 13.64
C ASP A 91 11.51 15.60 13.29
N ARG A 92 11.21 15.60 11.98
CA ARG A 92 9.87 15.89 11.48
C ARG A 92 8.91 14.71 11.59
N HIS A 93 9.33 13.51 11.25
CA HIS A 93 8.48 12.34 11.14
C HIS A 93 8.63 11.43 12.37
N ALA A 94 7.65 11.52 13.26
CA ALA A 94 7.63 10.88 14.56
C ALA A 94 7.95 9.37 14.51
N MET A 95 7.30 8.62 13.60
CA MET A 95 7.48 7.16 13.51
C MET A 95 8.89 6.72 13.11
N LEU A 96 9.71 7.59 12.47
CA LEU A 96 11.12 7.28 12.19
C LEU A 96 11.98 7.20 13.46
N ARG A 97 11.47 7.72 14.59
CA ARG A 97 12.11 7.68 15.92
C ARG A 97 11.48 6.65 16.84
N ALA A 98 10.43 5.94 16.41
CA ALA A 98 9.70 5.01 17.25
C ALA A 98 10.60 3.91 17.83
N ARG A 99 10.21 3.40 18.99
CA ARG A 99 10.83 2.26 19.66
C ARG A 99 9.75 1.27 20.07
N VAL A 100 9.98 -0.01 19.88
CA VAL A 100 9.11 -1.08 20.35
C VAL A 100 9.46 -1.43 21.79
N GLU A 101 8.45 -1.50 22.64
CA GLU A 101 8.55 -1.98 24.01
C GLU A 101 7.59 -3.15 24.19
N GLU A 102 8.06 -4.22 24.84
CA GLU A 102 7.23 -5.35 25.19
C GLU A 102 6.77 -5.26 26.64
N ASP A 103 5.50 -5.53 26.88
CA ASP A 103 4.99 -5.72 28.23
C ASP A 103 5.30 -7.13 28.78
N ALA A 104 4.93 -7.38 30.03
CA ALA A 104 5.16 -8.68 30.68
C ALA A 104 4.40 -9.86 30.00
N ALA A 105 3.45 -9.58 29.14
CA ALA A 105 2.69 -10.57 28.36
C ALA A 105 3.22 -10.72 26.91
N GLY A 106 4.32 -10.03 26.57
CA GLY A 106 4.89 -10.01 25.23
C GLY A 106 4.11 -9.14 24.23
N ARG A 107 3.24 -8.23 24.72
CA ARG A 107 2.46 -7.33 23.86
C ARG A 107 3.27 -6.08 23.53
N TRP A 108 3.26 -5.72 22.25
CA TRP A 108 3.98 -4.54 21.78
C TRP A 108 3.24 -3.23 22.07
N THR A 109 4.01 -2.27 22.52
CA THR A 109 3.66 -0.85 22.60
C THR A 109 4.78 -0.07 21.94
N LEU A 110 4.47 0.94 21.17
CA LEU A 110 5.49 1.80 20.60
C LEU A 110 5.61 3.08 21.42
N THR A 111 6.83 3.55 21.58
CA THR A 111 7.13 4.84 22.21
C THR A 111 7.89 5.70 21.22
N VAL A 112 7.42 6.92 21.01
CA VAL A 112 8.06 7.91 20.14
C VAL A 112 8.73 8.97 21.01
N PRO A 113 10.07 9.07 21.03
CA PRO A 113 10.77 10.10 21.78
C PRO A 113 10.72 11.47 21.08
N GLU A 114 11.09 12.51 21.82
CA GLU A 114 11.18 13.88 21.34
C GLU A 114 12.12 14.02 20.11
N PRO A 115 11.85 15.01 19.22
CA PRO A 115 12.78 15.38 18.16
C PRO A 115 14.20 15.62 18.69
N GLY A 116 15.22 15.26 17.89
CA GLY A 116 16.63 15.38 18.29
C GLY A 116 17.17 14.23 19.13
N THR A 117 16.32 13.29 19.57
CA THR A 117 16.76 12.11 20.34
C THR A 117 17.50 11.09 19.44
N VAL A 118 17.08 10.93 18.20
CA VAL A 118 17.75 10.09 17.19
C VAL A 118 18.56 11.00 16.28
N THR A 119 19.87 10.72 16.13
CA THR A 119 20.74 11.57 15.32
C THR A 119 20.97 10.96 13.94
N ALA A 120 21.04 11.81 12.91
CA ALA A 120 21.34 11.39 11.55
C ALA A 120 22.73 10.72 11.46
N ALA A 121 23.67 11.12 12.32
CA ALA A 121 25.01 10.56 12.37
C ALA A 121 25.02 9.09 12.82
N ASP A 122 24.10 8.69 13.68
CA ASP A 122 23.96 7.29 14.12
C ASP A 122 23.32 6.40 13.04
N CYS A 123 22.53 7.00 12.14
CA CYS A 123 21.82 6.30 11.06
C CYS A 123 22.65 6.19 9.77
N LEU A 124 23.50 7.19 9.46
CA LEU A 124 24.20 7.31 8.18
C LEU A 124 25.57 6.64 8.20
N HIS A 125 25.82 5.78 7.23
CA HIS A 125 27.14 5.18 6.99
C HIS A 125 27.59 5.49 5.59
N THR A 126 28.84 5.91 5.46
CA THR A 126 29.40 6.28 4.17
C THR A 126 30.24 5.15 3.59
N ILE A 127 29.99 4.84 2.32
CA ILE A 127 30.71 3.81 1.56
C ILE A 127 31.16 4.39 0.21
N ASP A 128 32.20 3.78 -0.37
CA ASP A 128 32.68 4.20 -1.68
C ASP A 128 31.85 3.60 -2.82
N VAL A 129 31.48 2.32 -2.74
CA VAL A 129 30.75 1.57 -3.76
C VAL A 129 29.60 0.81 -3.14
N LEU A 130 28.42 0.86 -3.78
CA LEU A 130 27.25 0.09 -3.37
C LEU A 130 27.45 -1.38 -3.73
N THR A 131 27.26 -2.26 -2.75
CA THR A 131 27.26 -3.72 -2.90
C THR A 131 26.06 -4.31 -2.16
N ASP A 132 25.61 -5.49 -2.57
CA ASP A 132 24.52 -6.19 -1.89
C ASP A 132 24.86 -6.45 -0.42
N ASP A 133 26.11 -6.85 -0.11
CA ASP A 133 26.58 -7.04 1.26
C ASP A 133 26.47 -5.77 2.10
N ALA A 134 26.78 -4.60 1.53
CA ALA A 134 26.69 -3.33 2.26
C ALA A 134 25.21 -3.02 2.62
N VAL A 135 24.27 -3.29 1.72
CA VAL A 135 22.83 -3.10 1.97
C VAL A 135 22.33 -4.07 3.04
N ILE A 136 22.76 -5.34 2.97
CA ILE A 136 22.41 -6.35 3.99
C ILE A 136 22.94 -5.92 5.36
N GLN A 137 24.22 -5.55 5.44
CA GLN A 137 24.83 -5.10 6.68
C GLN A 137 24.17 -3.83 7.24
N ALA A 138 23.68 -2.95 6.36
CA ALA A 138 22.92 -1.78 6.78
C ALA A 138 21.52 -2.19 7.30
N GLY A 139 20.86 -3.15 6.67
CA GLY A 139 19.58 -3.68 7.14
C GLY A 139 19.68 -4.39 8.50
N VAL A 140 20.79 -5.11 8.77
CA VAL A 140 21.06 -5.77 10.07
C VAL A 140 21.20 -4.78 11.24
N ARG A 141 21.47 -3.49 10.95
CA ARG A 141 21.56 -2.46 12.00
C ARG A 141 20.19 -2.00 12.51
N LEU A 142 19.13 -2.31 11.79
CA LEU A 142 17.78 -2.01 12.27
C LEU A 142 17.52 -2.79 13.56
N ASN A 143 17.00 -2.10 14.55
CA ASN A 143 16.65 -2.68 15.85
C ASN A 143 15.49 -1.86 16.46
N PRO A 144 14.23 -2.25 16.19
CA PRO A 144 13.06 -1.55 16.72
C PRO A 144 13.05 -1.42 18.24
N ALA A 145 13.52 -2.44 18.96
CA ALA A 145 13.58 -2.41 20.43
C ALA A 145 14.58 -1.38 20.96
N ALA A 146 15.67 -1.10 20.20
CA ALA A 146 16.62 -0.06 20.53
C ALA A 146 16.25 1.32 19.93
N GLY A 147 15.16 1.43 19.17
CA GLY A 147 14.75 2.66 18.49
C GLY A 147 15.52 2.93 17.20
N GLN A 148 16.19 1.93 16.65
CA GLN A 148 16.93 2.05 15.39
C GLN A 148 16.01 1.67 14.21
N MET A 149 15.09 2.57 13.88
CA MET A 149 14.12 2.39 12.77
C MET A 149 14.72 2.71 11.40
N VAL A 150 15.82 3.46 11.35
CA VAL A 150 16.43 3.95 10.11
C VAL A 150 17.89 3.59 10.04
N SER A 151 18.31 3.06 8.90
CA SER A 151 19.71 2.87 8.52
C SER A 151 19.91 3.41 7.10
N ALA A 152 20.96 4.16 6.85
CA ALA A 152 21.20 4.79 5.55
C ALA A 152 22.66 4.61 5.10
N LEU A 153 22.86 4.47 3.77
CA LEU A 153 24.17 4.42 3.15
C LEU A 153 24.34 5.60 2.19
N TRP A 154 25.39 6.39 2.42
CA TRP A 154 25.81 7.39 1.46
C TRP A 154 26.92 6.82 0.55
N VAL A 155 26.63 6.69 -0.75
CA VAL A 155 27.54 6.11 -1.75
C VAL A 155 28.30 7.24 -2.43
N LYS A 156 29.56 7.49 -2.02
CA LYS A 156 30.38 8.63 -2.49
C LYS A 156 30.63 8.63 -4.00
N SER A 157 30.86 7.46 -4.58
CA SER A 157 31.22 7.35 -6.01
C SER A 157 30.10 7.76 -6.95
N THR A 158 28.84 7.61 -6.51
CA THR A 158 27.65 7.84 -7.35
C THR A 158 26.76 8.97 -6.86
N GLY A 159 26.99 9.48 -5.65
CA GLY A 159 26.08 10.45 -5.03
C GLY A 159 24.69 9.87 -4.76
N ARG A 160 24.61 8.60 -4.39
CA ARG A 160 23.34 7.92 -4.07
C ARG A 160 23.17 7.74 -2.57
N LEU A 161 21.97 7.95 -2.10
CA LEU A 161 21.54 7.63 -0.75
C LEU A 161 20.67 6.38 -0.78
N VAL A 162 21.07 5.34 -0.07
CA VAL A 162 20.23 4.15 0.17
C VAL A 162 19.57 4.32 1.54
N ALA A 163 18.27 4.49 1.56
CA ALA A 163 17.49 4.59 2.79
C ALA A 163 16.81 3.25 3.08
N ILE A 164 17.08 2.67 4.25
CA ILE A 164 16.54 1.40 4.73
C ILE A 164 15.76 1.73 6.00
N VAL A 165 14.46 1.51 5.97
CA VAL A 165 13.57 1.86 7.09
C VAL A 165 12.79 0.62 7.50
N HIS A 166 12.74 0.34 8.81
CA HIS A 166 11.92 -0.73 9.35
C HIS A 166 10.44 -0.47 9.02
N HIS A 167 9.73 -1.51 8.56
CA HIS A 167 8.37 -1.33 8.05
C HIS A 167 7.38 -0.84 9.11
N LEU A 168 7.65 -1.04 10.42
CA LEU A 168 6.87 -0.44 11.52
C LEU A 168 6.75 1.09 11.42
N ALA A 169 7.74 1.75 10.80
CA ALA A 169 7.80 3.21 10.71
C ALA A 169 7.30 3.76 9.37
N ILE A 170 7.06 2.92 8.36
CA ILE A 170 6.85 3.38 6.98
C ILE A 170 5.97 2.43 6.18
N ASP A 171 5.27 3.01 5.18
CA ASP A 171 4.57 2.29 4.10
C ASP A 171 4.93 2.88 2.72
N GLY A 172 4.36 2.33 1.65
CA GLY A 172 4.63 2.79 0.29
C GLY A 172 4.25 4.25 0.04
N VAL A 173 3.18 4.76 0.67
CA VAL A 173 2.75 6.16 0.55
C VAL A 173 3.70 7.10 1.29
N SER A 174 4.23 6.67 2.42
CA SER A 174 5.17 7.43 3.24
C SER A 174 6.45 7.79 2.48
N TRP A 175 6.92 6.94 1.56
CA TRP A 175 8.11 7.24 0.75
C TRP A 175 7.93 8.49 -0.12
N ARG A 176 6.74 8.70 -0.67
CA ARG A 176 6.45 9.92 -1.43
C ARG A 176 6.52 11.15 -0.54
N ILE A 177 5.95 11.07 0.66
CA ILE A 177 5.99 12.17 1.64
C ILE A 177 7.44 12.49 2.02
N LEU A 178 8.25 11.47 2.33
CA LEU A 178 9.66 11.65 2.66
C LEU A 178 10.47 12.26 1.52
N LEU A 179 10.21 11.86 0.26
CA LEU A 179 10.89 12.43 -0.90
C LEU A 179 10.51 13.89 -1.14
N GLU A 180 9.23 14.24 -0.99
CA GLU A 180 8.75 15.62 -1.08
C GLU A 180 9.40 16.50 -0.01
N ASP A 181 9.45 16.03 1.25
CA ASP A 181 10.06 16.76 2.36
C ASP A 181 11.58 16.83 2.22
N LEU A 182 12.24 15.79 1.71
CA LEU A 182 13.65 15.81 1.37
C LEU A 182 13.97 16.89 0.35
N ASN A 183 13.16 17.03 -0.70
CA ASN A 183 13.33 18.05 -1.73
C ASN A 183 13.05 19.45 -1.21
N LEU A 184 12.04 19.62 -0.35
CA LEU A 184 11.75 20.90 0.29
C LEU A 184 12.89 21.32 1.23
N ALA A 185 13.39 20.41 2.06
CA ALA A 185 14.55 20.64 2.93
C ALA A 185 15.79 21.03 2.11
N TRP A 186 16.03 20.33 1.01
CA TRP A 186 17.15 20.58 0.11
C TRP A 186 17.07 22.00 -0.50
N ALA A 187 15.92 22.39 -1.00
CA ALA A 187 15.73 23.73 -1.58
C ALA A 187 16.00 24.85 -0.57
N GLN A 188 15.53 24.70 0.68
CA GLN A 188 15.78 25.66 1.76
C GLN A 188 17.26 25.69 2.14
N HIS A 189 17.88 24.52 2.32
CA HIS A 189 19.30 24.40 2.68
C HIS A 189 20.21 25.05 1.62
N ARG A 190 19.96 24.77 0.34
CA ARG A 190 20.70 25.37 -0.79
C ARG A 190 20.55 26.89 -0.84
N ALA A 191 19.41 27.41 -0.42
CA ALA A 191 19.17 28.85 -0.33
C ALA A 191 19.79 29.50 0.93
N GLY A 192 20.47 28.73 1.78
CA GLY A 192 21.02 29.18 3.07
C GLY A 192 19.95 29.53 4.09
N GLN A 193 18.74 28.99 3.93
CA GLN A 193 17.63 29.16 4.86
C GLN A 193 17.60 28.06 5.91
N PRO A 194 17.07 28.32 7.12
CA PRO A 194 16.76 27.25 8.07
C PRO A 194 15.79 26.25 7.46
N VAL A 195 16.06 24.96 7.65
CA VAL A 195 15.14 23.91 7.20
C VAL A 195 13.90 23.89 8.08
N THR A 196 12.73 24.13 7.47
CA THR A 196 11.43 24.10 8.13
C THR A 196 10.45 23.32 7.27
N LEU A 197 10.11 22.10 7.70
CA LEU A 197 9.17 21.24 6.99
C LEU A 197 7.72 21.55 7.41
N PRO A 198 6.74 21.32 6.51
CA PRO A 198 5.32 21.53 6.81
C PRO A 198 4.88 20.72 8.03
N GLN A 199 3.98 21.26 8.83
CA GLN A 199 3.43 20.53 9.98
C GLN A 199 2.65 19.29 9.51
N PRO A 200 2.61 18.17 10.29
CA PRO A 200 1.71 17.06 10.03
C PRO A 200 0.27 17.54 10.20
N GLY A 201 -0.63 16.84 9.57
CA GLY A 201 -2.01 16.87 9.99
C GLY A 201 -2.21 16.05 11.27
N THR A 202 -2.90 14.92 11.15
CA THR A 202 -3.10 13.97 12.26
C THR A 202 -1.86 13.08 12.41
N SER A 203 -1.32 12.97 13.63
CA SER A 203 -0.20 12.07 13.91
C SER A 203 -0.59 10.59 13.78
N PHE A 204 0.41 9.72 13.59
CA PHE A 204 0.18 8.27 13.61
C PHE A 204 -0.32 7.80 14.99
N GLN A 205 0.12 8.45 16.09
CA GLN A 205 -0.37 8.21 17.44
C GLN A 205 -1.87 8.46 17.56
N ARG A 206 -2.35 9.60 17.09
CA ARG A 206 -3.78 9.95 17.10
C ARG A 206 -4.58 9.00 16.22
N TRP A 207 -4.06 8.65 15.03
CA TRP A 207 -4.66 7.66 14.15
C TRP A 207 -4.83 6.31 14.82
N ALA A 208 -3.77 5.79 15.48
CA ALA A 208 -3.82 4.53 16.21
C ALA A 208 -4.87 4.54 17.34
N THR A 209 -5.00 5.67 18.04
CA THR A 209 -6.01 5.87 19.07
C THR A 209 -7.42 5.81 18.47
N LEU A 210 -7.65 6.49 17.34
CA LEU A 210 -8.93 6.46 16.64
C LEU A 210 -9.32 5.05 16.21
N LEU A 211 -8.38 4.26 15.68
CA LEU A 211 -8.63 2.85 15.33
C LEU A 211 -9.07 2.03 16.54
N ALA A 212 -8.40 2.21 17.69
CA ALA A 212 -8.75 1.49 18.92
C ALA A 212 -10.13 1.91 19.46
N GLU A 213 -10.48 3.20 19.37
CA GLU A 213 -11.81 3.71 19.74
C GLU A 213 -12.90 3.13 18.81
N HIS A 214 -12.66 3.15 17.48
CA HIS A 214 -13.63 2.68 16.49
C HIS A 214 -13.79 1.15 16.48
N ALA A 215 -12.80 0.38 16.95
CA ALA A 215 -12.94 -1.07 17.07
C ALA A 215 -14.14 -1.51 17.91
N HIS A 216 -14.63 -0.63 18.79
CA HIS A 216 -15.76 -0.88 19.67
C HIS A 216 -17.06 -0.18 19.19
N ASP A 217 -17.04 0.54 18.07
CA ASP A 217 -18.26 1.16 17.53
C ASP A 217 -19.26 0.07 17.14
N PRO A 218 -20.55 0.19 17.54
CA PRO A 218 -21.58 -0.78 17.19
C PRO A 218 -21.71 -1.03 15.68
N LYS A 219 -21.41 -0.04 14.83
CA LYS A 219 -21.42 -0.19 13.37
C LYS A 219 -20.30 -1.08 12.86
N VAL A 220 -19.12 -1.00 13.49
CA VAL A 220 -17.98 -1.87 13.18
C VAL A 220 -18.23 -3.27 13.72
N VAL A 221 -18.70 -3.39 14.95
CA VAL A 221 -19.06 -4.68 15.58
C VAL A 221 -20.14 -5.43 14.79
N ALA A 222 -21.12 -4.72 14.23
CA ALA A 222 -22.17 -5.32 13.40
C ALA A 222 -21.64 -6.01 12.11
N GLN A 223 -20.39 -5.73 11.69
CA GLN A 223 -19.77 -6.33 10.51
C GLN A 223 -19.12 -7.70 10.81
N THR A 224 -19.03 -8.10 12.08
CA THR A 224 -18.32 -9.31 12.53
C THR A 224 -18.77 -10.57 11.79
N ASP A 225 -20.07 -10.79 11.62
CA ASP A 225 -20.58 -12.01 10.97
C ASP A 225 -20.24 -12.05 9.47
N THR A 226 -20.20 -10.89 8.81
CA THR A 226 -19.75 -10.79 7.42
C THR A 226 -18.28 -11.21 7.31
N TRP A 227 -17.42 -10.69 8.18
CA TRP A 227 -16.00 -11.04 8.19
C TRP A 227 -15.77 -12.52 8.53
N ARG A 228 -16.51 -13.08 9.48
CA ARG A 228 -16.46 -14.53 9.79
C ARG A 228 -16.82 -15.39 8.57
N GLN A 229 -17.85 -15.01 7.82
CA GLN A 229 -18.24 -15.74 6.62
C GLN A 229 -17.17 -15.68 5.53
N ILE A 230 -16.53 -14.53 5.34
CA ILE A 230 -15.44 -14.36 4.38
C ILE A 230 -14.23 -15.19 4.80
N ALA A 231 -13.80 -15.07 6.06
CA ALA A 231 -12.65 -15.77 6.61
C ALA A 231 -12.85 -17.31 6.67
N ALA A 232 -14.09 -17.77 6.74
CA ALA A 232 -14.44 -19.21 6.69
C ALA A 232 -14.37 -19.81 5.27
N THR A 233 -14.07 -19.01 4.23
CA THR A 233 -13.89 -19.53 2.87
C THR A 233 -12.72 -20.51 2.83
N PRO A 234 -12.88 -21.73 2.31
CA PRO A 234 -11.80 -22.71 2.26
C PRO A 234 -10.58 -22.19 1.50
N ALA A 235 -9.40 -22.51 2.00
CA ALA A 235 -8.15 -22.17 1.33
C ALA A 235 -8.03 -22.88 -0.02
N ALA A 236 -7.76 -22.13 -1.08
CA ALA A 236 -7.64 -22.66 -2.45
C ALA A 236 -6.28 -23.32 -2.74
N LEU A 237 -5.27 -23.01 -1.92
CA LEU A 237 -3.92 -23.60 -1.94
C LEU A 237 -3.56 -24.09 -0.54
N SER A 238 -2.67 -25.08 -0.46
CA SER A 238 -2.06 -25.45 0.82
C SER A 238 -1.21 -24.30 1.36
N PRO A 239 -1.13 -24.10 2.68
CA PRO A 239 -0.25 -23.09 3.25
C PRO A 239 1.22 -23.40 2.96
N ALA A 240 2.06 -22.36 2.90
CA ALA A 240 3.51 -22.50 2.83
C ALA A 240 4.04 -23.22 4.08
N SER A 241 5.10 -24.02 3.92
CA SER A 241 5.78 -24.68 5.03
C SER A 241 6.82 -23.74 5.65
N PRO A 242 6.69 -23.32 6.91
CA PRO A 242 7.62 -22.39 7.53
C PRO A 242 9.08 -22.88 7.55
N GLU A 243 9.28 -24.18 7.55
CA GLU A 243 10.60 -24.80 7.63
C GLU A 243 11.35 -24.81 6.29
N THR A 244 10.62 -24.86 5.18
CA THR A 244 11.19 -25.03 3.83
C THR A 244 10.95 -23.84 2.91
N ASP A 245 9.81 -23.15 3.07
CA ASP A 245 9.40 -22.04 2.23
C ASP A 245 9.74 -20.72 2.92
N THR A 246 10.91 -20.20 2.59
CA THR A 246 11.45 -18.97 3.16
C THR A 246 11.72 -17.94 2.05
N LEU A 247 11.95 -16.69 2.40
CA LEU A 247 12.33 -15.65 1.43
C LEU A 247 13.58 -16.03 0.62
N ASN A 248 14.47 -16.88 1.17
CA ASN A 248 15.67 -17.32 0.46
C ASN A 248 15.40 -18.47 -0.52
N THR A 249 14.39 -19.28 -0.26
CA THR A 249 14.00 -20.41 -1.12
C THR A 249 12.85 -20.06 -2.04
N ALA A 250 12.17 -18.94 -1.80
CA ALA A 250 11.01 -18.49 -2.57
C ALA A 250 11.29 -18.46 -4.07
N GLY A 251 10.34 -18.95 -4.85
CA GLY A 251 10.31 -18.68 -6.27
C GLY A 251 9.92 -17.22 -6.52
N ASN A 252 10.55 -16.59 -7.50
CA ASN A 252 10.27 -15.21 -7.89
C ASN A 252 10.16 -15.10 -9.41
N LEU A 253 9.17 -14.33 -9.88
CA LEU A 253 8.96 -14.00 -11.28
C LEU A 253 8.52 -12.56 -11.41
N ALA A 254 9.30 -11.75 -12.13
CA ALA A 254 8.92 -10.38 -12.48
C ALA A 254 8.51 -10.33 -13.95
N VAL A 255 7.35 -9.76 -14.23
CA VAL A 255 6.79 -9.61 -15.58
C VAL A 255 6.16 -8.23 -15.74
N ASN A 256 6.15 -7.72 -16.96
CA ASN A 256 5.61 -6.40 -17.26
C ASN A 256 4.54 -6.51 -18.35
N LEU A 257 3.47 -5.77 -18.19
CA LEU A 257 2.45 -5.57 -19.22
C LEU A 257 2.88 -4.38 -20.10
N ASP A 258 2.51 -4.43 -21.36
CA ASP A 258 2.83 -3.39 -22.32
C ASP A 258 2.19 -2.04 -21.99
N VAL A 259 2.77 -0.96 -22.54
CA VAL A 259 2.38 0.42 -22.25
C VAL A 259 0.95 0.72 -22.72
N GLU A 260 0.53 0.22 -23.88
CA GLU A 260 -0.80 0.50 -24.43
C GLU A 260 -1.89 -0.08 -23.56
N THR A 261 -1.77 -1.36 -23.20
CA THR A 261 -2.71 -2.04 -22.30
C THR A 261 -2.70 -1.39 -20.91
N THR A 262 -1.52 -1.03 -20.39
CA THR A 262 -1.39 -0.34 -19.10
C THR A 262 -2.09 1.02 -19.10
N GLN A 263 -1.96 1.82 -20.17
CA GLN A 263 -2.65 3.11 -20.29
C GLN A 263 -4.17 2.95 -20.24
N MET A 264 -4.72 1.95 -20.91
CA MET A 264 -6.16 1.65 -20.83
C MET A 264 -6.60 1.27 -19.41
N LEU A 265 -5.81 0.45 -18.72
CA LEU A 265 -6.09 0.06 -17.33
C LEU A 265 -6.01 1.24 -16.35
N LEU A 266 -5.24 2.26 -16.66
CA LEU A 266 -5.15 3.47 -15.84
C LEU A 266 -6.26 4.49 -16.12
N GLY A 267 -6.89 4.44 -17.30
CA GLY A 267 -7.84 5.46 -17.74
C GLY A 267 -9.18 4.92 -18.20
N GLU A 268 -9.25 4.36 -19.40
CA GLU A 268 -10.50 3.99 -20.06
C GLU A 268 -11.27 2.89 -19.32
N VAL A 269 -10.58 1.86 -18.84
CA VAL A 269 -11.21 0.70 -18.18
C VAL A 269 -11.85 1.11 -16.84
N PRO A 270 -11.16 1.79 -15.91
CA PRO A 270 -11.77 2.29 -14.70
C PRO A 270 -12.95 3.24 -14.97
N ALA A 271 -12.84 4.12 -15.96
CA ALA A 271 -13.91 5.03 -16.35
C ALA A 271 -15.12 4.30 -16.91
N ALA A 272 -14.93 3.26 -17.75
CA ALA A 272 -16.01 2.48 -18.33
C ALA A 272 -16.84 1.70 -17.30
N PHE A 273 -16.21 1.24 -16.23
CA PHE A 273 -16.87 0.48 -15.16
C PHE A 273 -17.14 1.29 -13.88
N HIS A 274 -16.81 2.58 -13.84
CA HIS A 274 -16.95 3.44 -12.66
C HIS A 274 -16.30 2.82 -11.40
N THR A 275 -15.06 2.36 -11.55
CA THR A 275 -14.32 1.70 -10.46
C THR A 275 -12.84 2.10 -10.49
N GLY A 276 -12.07 1.68 -9.48
CA GLY A 276 -10.63 1.91 -9.42
C GLY A 276 -9.83 0.84 -10.18
N ILE A 277 -8.60 1.17 -10.56
CA ILE A 277 -7.67 0.20 -11.17
C ILE A 277 -7.44 -1.01 -10.24
N ASN A 278 -7.35 -0.80 -8.92
CA ASN A 278 -7.15 -1.86 -7.94
C ASN A 278 -8.23 -2.94 -8.04
N ASP A 279 -9.52 -2.54 -8.17
CA ASP A 279 -10.63 -3.47 -8.32
C ASP A 279 -10.51 -4.27 -9.62
N ILE A 280 -10.14 -3.62 -10.72
CA ILE A 280 -9.95 -4.28 -12.03
C ILE A 280 -8.83 -5.31 -11.96
N LEU A 281 -7.69 -4.96 -11.37
CA LEU A 281 -6.55 -5.87 -11.22
C LEU A 281 -6.91 -7.08 -10.35
N LEU A 282 -7.62 -6.87 -9.24
CA LEU A 282 -8.09 -7.92 -8.34
C LEU A 282 -9.13 -8.82 -9.02
N ILE A 283 -10.09 -8.25 -9.78
CA ILE A 283 -11.09 -9.02 -10.53
C ILE A 283 -10.39 -9.90 -11.58
N ALA A 284 -9.44 -9.35 -12.35
CA ALA A 284 -8.65 -10.11 -13.31
C ALA A 284 -7.85 -11.23 -12.63
N PHE A 285 -7.32 -10.97 -11.41
CA PHE A 285 -6.61 -11.97 -10.63
C PHE A 285 -7.55 -13.11 -10.19
N GLY A 286 -8.75 -12.79 -9.71
CA GLY A 286 -9.77 -13.77 -9.40
C GLY A 286 -10.17 -14.66 -10.59
N LEU A 287 -10.32 -14.07 -11.80
CA LEU A 287 -10.59 -14.82 -13.04
C LEU A 287 -9.44 -15.75 -13.40
N ALA A 288 -8.20 -15.25 -13.33
CA ALA A 288 -7.00 -16.04 -13.63
C ALA A 288 -6.80 -17.21 -12.65
N LEU A 289 -7.03 -16.97 -11.36
CA LEU A 289 -6.99 -18.02 -10.33
C LEU A 289 -8.05 -19.10 -10.56
N ALA A 290 -9.28 -18.72 -10.90
CA ALA A 290 -10.35 -19.66 -11.15
C ALA A 290 -10.04 -20.57 -12.34
N GLU A 291 -9.51 -20.05 -13.44
CA GLU A 291 -9.03 -20.83 -14.58
C GLU A 291 -7.82 -21.71 -14.23
N PHE A 292 -6.87 -21.15 -13.48
CA PHE A 292 -5.66 -21.87 -13.08
C PHE A 292 -5.95 -23.06 -12.17
N LEU A 293 -6.85 -22.88 -11.18
CA LEU A 293 -7.21 -23.88 -10.19
C LEU A 293 -8.31 -24.83 -10.69
N GLY A 294 -9.02 -24.46 -11.76
CA GLY A 294 -10.16 -25.24 -12.26
C GLY A 294 -11.35 -25.26 -11.30
N THR A 295 -11.50 -24.25 -10.44
CA THR A 295 -12.54 -24.19 -9.41
C THR A 295 -13.91 -23.76 -9.96
N GLY A 296 -13.98 -23.31 -11.20
CA GLY A 296 -15.23 -22.85 -11.81
C GLY A 296 -15.81 -21.62 -11.12
N ALA A 297 -16.98 -21.78 -10.49
CA ALA A 297 -17.68 -20.69 -9.79
C ALA A 297 -17.47 -20.70 -8.26
N GLU A 298 -16.58 -21.51 -7.74
CA GLU A 298 -16.27 -21.52 -6.31
C GLU A 298 -15.57 -20.23 -5.88
N ARG A 299 -15.76 -19.86 -4.62
CA ARG A 299 -15.13 -18.68 -4.05
C ARG A 299 -13.65 -18.96 -3.75
N ILE A 300 -12.81 -18.00 -4.09
CA ILE A 300 -11.38 -18.01 -3.78
C ILE A 300 -11.12 -16.88 -2.79
N CYS A 301 -10.58 -17.23 -1.63
CA CYS A 301 -10.20 -16.24 -0.62
C CYS A 301 -8.80 -15.72 -0.91
N ILE A 302 -8.68 -14.40 -1.02
CA ILE A 302 -7.47 -13.65 -1.31
C ILE A 302 -7.23 -12.68 -0.16
N ASP A 303 -6.04 -12.66 0.38
CA ASP A 303 -5.59 -11.66 1.34
C ASP A 303 -5.20 -10.39 0.59
N VAL A 304 -5.87 -9.29 0.87
CA VAL A 304 -5.70 -8.03 0.15
C VAL A 304 -5.10 -6.99 1.07
N GLU A 305 -4.14 -6.23 0.55
CA GLU A 305 -3.60 -5.06 1.22
C GLU A 305 -4.17 -3.78 0.59
N GLY A 306 -4.69 -2.90 1.46
CA GLY A 306 -5.10 -1.54 1.12
C GLY A 306 -4.19 -0.51 1.79
N HIS A 307 -4.22 0.73 1.34
CA HIS A 307 -3.37 1.80 1.90
C HIS A 307 -3.74 2.18 3.35
N GLY A 308 -4.95 1.83 3.83
CA GLY A 308 -5.41 2.04 5.20
C GLY A 308 -5.53 3.50 5.66
N ARG A 309 -5.28 4.48 4.81
CA ARG A 309 -5.37 5.91 5.14
C ARG A 309 -6.80 6.39 4.93
N ASP A 310 -7.69 6.05 5.86
CA ASP A 310 -9.09 6.48 5.83
C ASP A 310 -9.29 7.71 6.71
N GLU A 311 -9.54 8.85 6.10
CA GLU A 311 -9.80 10.11 6.77
C GLU A 311 -11.27 10.25 7.23
N GLU A 312 -12.14 9.27 6.92
CA GLU A 312 -13.55 9.28 7.36
C GLU A 312 -13.72 8.88 8.84
N LEU A 313 -12.68 8.31 9.47
CA LEU A 313 -12.69 7.96 10.90
C LEU A 313 -12.83 9.18 11.85
N GLY A 314 -12.65 10.38 11.34
CA GLY A 314 -12.84 11.61 12.13
C GLY A 314 -12.98 12.84 11.27
N ALA A 315 -13.75 13.82 11.73
CA ALA A 315 -13.99 15.06 10.97
C ALA A 315 -12.71 15.87 10.72
N ASP A 316 -11.74 15.76 11.65
CA ASP A 316 -10.50 16.56 11.64
C ASP A 316 -9.26 15.73 11.29
N VAL A 317 -9.46 14.53 10.72
CA VAL A 317 -8.35 13.64 10.32
C VAL A 317 -7.77 14.10 8.99
N ASP A 318 -6.45 14.36 8.97
CA ASP A 318 -5.64 14.66 7.79
C ASP A 318 -4.37 13.79 7.83
N LEU A 319 -4.29 12.78 6.98
CA LEU A 319 -3.17 11.85 6.89
C LEU A 319 -2.27 12.12 5.67
N SER A 320 -2.53 13.21 4.96
CA SER A 320 -1.88 13.52 3.67
C SER A 320 -0.35 13.64 3.78
N ARG A 321 0.16 14.02 4.97
CA ARG A 321 1.60 14.20 5.26
C ARG A 321 2.11 13.38 6.44
N THR A 322 1.36 12.38 6.89
CA THR A 322 1.74 11.54 8.02
C THR A 322 2.51 10.31 7.56
N VAL A 323 3.72 10.13 8.07
CA VAL A 323 4.57 8.97 7.84
C VAL A 323 4.26 7.90 8.90
N GLY A 324 4.11 6.65 8.45
CA GLY A 324 3.80 5.51 9.31
C GLY A 324 3.38 4.29 8.51
N TRP A 325 3.07 3.19 9.18
CA TRP A 325 2.56 1.97 8.56
C TRP A 325 1.04 1.87 8.70
N PHE A 326 0.34 2.34 7.69
CA PHE A 326 -1.13 2.44 7.67
C PHE A 326 -1.82 1.23 7.03
N THR A 327 -1.09 0.32 6.39
CA THR A 327 -1.66 -0.79 5.62
C THR A 327 -2.83 -1.47 6.33
N ALA A 328 -3.95 -1.60 5.62
CA ALA A 328 -5.07 -2.44 5.99
C ALA A 328 -4.94 -3.79 5.30
N LYS A 329 -4.98 -4.88 6.06
CA LYS A 329 -4.88 -6.26 5.57
C LYS A 329 -6.19 -6.98 5.88
N TYR A 330 -6.85 -7.55 4.86
CA TYR A 330 -8.15 -8.17 5.02
C TYR A 330 -8.45 -9.21 3.94
N PRO A 331 -9.26 -10.26 4.25
CA PRO A 331 -9.61 -11.28 3.28
C PRO A 331 -10.73 -10.80 2.35
N VAL A 332 -10.63 -11.17 1.08
CA VAL A 332 -11.66 -10.98 0.06
C VAL A 332 -12.03 -12.31 -0.58
N ALA A 333 -13.28 -12.72 -0.48
CA ALA A 333 -13.76 -13.95 -1.11
C ALA A 333 -14.33 -13.64 -2.50
N MET A 334 -13.47 -13.76 -3.53
CA MET A 334 -13.86 -13.54 -4.92
C MET A 334 -14.60 -14.74 -5.50
N GLN A 335 -15.75 -14.51 -6.12
CA GLN A 335 -16.49 -15.54 -6.85
C GLN A 335 -16.24 -15.37 -8.35
N ALA A 336 -15.69 -16.41 -8.98
CA ALA A 336 -15.56 -16.44 -10.44
C ALA A 336 -16.94 -16.59 -11.08
N ALA A 337 -17.12 -15.97 -12.24
CA ALA A 337 -18.43 -15.88 -12.90
C ALA A 337 -18.81 -17.10 -13.76
N GLY A 338 -18.07 -18.20 -13.71
CA GLY A 338 -18.33 -19.40 -14.53
C GLY A 338 -18.14 -19.17 -16.03
N LEU A 339 -17.32 -18.19 -16.42
CA LEU A 339 -16.96 -17.92 -17.82
C LEU A 339 -15.99 -18.99 -18.34
N THR A 340 -16.08 -19.29 -19.62
CA THR A 340 -15.00 -20.00 -20.31
C THR A 340 -13.82 -19.05 -20.52
N TRP A 341 -12.60 -19.58 -20.49
CA TRP A 341 -11.40 -18.75 -20.72
C TRP A 341 -11.42 -18.04 -22.08
N SER A 342 -11.98 -18.68 -23.10
CA SER A 342 -12.18 -18.07 -24.41
C SER A 342 -13.05 -16.81 -24.37
N GLN A 343 -14.08 -16.78 -23.52
CA GLN A 343 -14.92 -15.59 -23.34
C GLN A 343 -14.16 -14.47 -22.64
N VAL A 344 -13.30 -14.81 -21.68
CA VAL A 344 -12.45 -13.82 -21.00
C VAL A 344 -11.48 -13.18 -22.00
N VAL A 345 -10.73 -13.98 -22.74
CA VAL A 345 -9.69 -13.50 -23.68
C VAL A 345 -10.29 -12.71 -24.85
N SER A 346 -11.47 -13.11 -25.34
CA SER A 346 -12.10 -12.42 -26.47
C SER A 346 -12.80 -11.11 -26.09
N GLY A 347 -12.90 -10.78 -24.79
CA GLY A 347 -13.67 -9.62 -24.35
C GLY A 347 -15.18 -9.76 -24.57
N ASP A 348 -15.72 -10.99 -24.47
CA ASP A 348 -17.13 -11.32 -24.68
C ASP A 348 -18.04 -10.44 -23.81
N PRO A 349 -19.26 -10.09 -24.25
CA PRO A 349 -20.22 -9.35 -23.43
C PRO A 349 -20.48 -9.96 -22.03
N ALA A 350 -20.40 -11.29 -21.88
CA ALA A 350 -20.52 -11.96 -20.59
C ALA A 350 -19.38 -11.57 -19.60
N LEU A 351 -18.19 -11.19 -20.09
CA LEU A 351 -17.12 -10.67 -19.27
C LEU A 351 -17.51 -9.35 -18.60
N GLY A 352 -18.18 -8.44 -19.33
CA GLY A 352 -18.69 -7.19 -18.78
C GLY A 352 -19.69 -7.40 -17.63
N ALA A 353 -20.62 -8.36 -17.79
CA ALA A 353 -21.56 -8.73 -16.73
C ALA A 353 -20.84 -9.31 -15.50
N ALA A 354 -19.81 -10.13 -15.73
CA ALA A 354 -18.99 -10.70 -14.66
C ALA A 354 -18.22 -9.62 -13.88
N ILE A 355 -17.61 -8.65 -14.58
CA ILE A 355 -16.91 -7.52 -13.95
C ILE A 355 -17.87 -6.68 -13.11
N LYS A 356 -19.07 -6.34 -13.63
CA LYS A 356 -20.10 -5.63 -12.88
C LYS A 356 -20.52 -6.37 -11.61
N THR A 357 -20.73 -7.69 -11.70
CA THR A 357 -21.06 -8.53 -10.55
C THR A 357 -19.92 -8.55 -9.51
N ALA A 358 -18.69 -8.72 -9.94
CA ALA A 358 -17.54 -8.72 -9.06
C ALA A 358 -17.31 -7.35 -8.41
N LYS A 359 -17.51 -6.25 -9.16
CA LYS A 359 -17.49 -4.89 -8.61
C LYS A 359 -18.51 -4.73 -7.49
N GLU A 360 -19.76 -5.17 -7.70
CA GLU A 360 -20.79 -5.08 -6.66
C GLU A 360 -20.44 -5.94 -5.43
N GLN A 361 -19.82 -7.11 -5.62
CA GLN A 361 -19.30 -7.91 -4.50
C GLN A 361 -18.27 -7.10 -3.69
N LEU A 362 -17.32 -6.45 -4.36
CA LEU A 362 -16.31 -5.62 -3.69
C LEU A 362 -16.93 -4.42 -2.97
N ARG A 363 -17.94 -3.78 -3.56
CA ARG A 363 -18.65 -2.63 -2.96
C ARG A 363 -19.52 -3.01 -1.76
N THR A 364 -19.97 -4.27 -1.66
CA THR A 364 -20.73 -4.76 -0.51
C THR A 364 -19.86 -5.22 0.66
N LEU A 365 -18.55 -5.33 0.45
CA LEU A 365 -17.62 -5.62 1.54
C LEU A 365 -17.62 -4.46 2.55
N PRO A 366 -17.53 -4.77 3.85
CA PRO A 366 -17.22 -3.75 4.82
C PRO A 366 -15.86 -3.11 4.54
N ASP A 367 -15.61 -1.94 5.12
CA ASP A 367 -14.29 -1.32 5.05
C ASP A 367 -13.21 -2.27 5.56
N GLY A 368 -12.15 -2.47 4.78
CA GLY A 368 -11.04 -3.37 5.08
C GLY A 368 -10.36 -3.10 6.43
N LEU A 369 -10.32 -1.84 6.89
CA LEU A 369 -9.82 -1.49 8.22
C LEU A 369 -10.60 -2.17 9.33
N SER A 370 -11.93 -2.35 9.16
CA SER A 370 -12.80 -2.94 10.18
C SER A 370 -12.45 -4.40 10.48
N TYR A 371 -11.92 -5.16 9.50
CA TYR A 371 -11.43 -6.52 9.74
C TYR A 371 -10.32 -6.54 10.78
N GLY A 372 -9.29 -5.72 10.55
CA GLY A 372 -8.17 -5.61 11.47
C GLY A 372 -8.57 -5.05 12.84
N MET A 373 -9.43 -4.03 12.88
CA MET A 373 -9.96 -3.48 14.13
C MET A 373 -10.69 -4.55 14.96
N LEU A 374 -11.57 -5.33 14.33
CA LEU A 374 -12.32 -6.40 15.02
C LEU A 374 -11.41 -7.55 15.47
N ARG A 375 -10.44 -7.94 14.64
CA ARG A 375 -9.55 -9.07 14.90
C ARG A 375 -8.52 -8.80 15.98
N TYR A 376 -7.95 -7.59 16.02
CA TYR A 376 -6.77 -7.29 16.81
C TYR A 376 -6.99 -6.26 17.92
N LEU A 377 -8.03 -5.42 17.84
CA LEU A 377 -8.27 -4.33 18.77
C LEU A 377 -9.59 -4.47 19.57
N ASN A 378 -10.39 -5.50 19.29
CA ASN A 378 -11.64 -5.75 20.00
C ASN A 378 -11.64 -7.11 20.68
N ASP A 379 -11.31 -7.15 21.97
CA ASP A 379 -11.23 -8.38 22.76
C ASP A 379 -12.59 -9.10 22.96
N ASN A 380 -13.71 -8.45 22.61
CA ASN A 380 -15.05 -9.04 22.72
C ASN A 380 -15.49 -9.77 21.43
N VAL A 381 -14.68 -9.70 20.37
CA VAL A 381 -14.96 -10.32 19.08
C VAL A 381 -13.95 -11.43 18.82
N ASP A 382 -14.46 -12.65 18.65
CA ASP A 382 -13.66 -13.78 18.18
C ASP A 382 -13.68 -13.81 16.65
N LEU A 383 -12.57 -13.42 16.04
CA LEU A 383 -12.31 -13.42 14.60
C LEU A 383 -10.95 -14.09 14.30
N ASP A 384 -10.57 -15.08 15.11
CA ASP A 384 -9.32 -15.81 14.90
C ASP A 384 -9.49 -16.80 13.74
N ALA A 385 -8.92 -16.44 12.59
CA ALA A 385 -8.89 -17.26 11.39
C ALA A 385 -7.48 -17.22 10.78
N ALA A 386 -7.09 -18.32 10.14
CA ALA A 386 -5.84 -18.35 9.38
C ALA A 386 -5.90 -17.36 8.21
N ASP A 387 -4.80 -16.69 7.94
CA ASP A 387 -4.69 -15.80 6.79
C ASP A 387 -4.81 -16.63 5.49
N PRO A 388 -5.46 -16.09 4.43
CA PRO A 388 -5.53 -16.75 3.13
C PRO A 388 -4.12 -17.03 2.58
N PRO A 389 -3.88 -18.20 1.95
CA PRO A 389 -2.57 -18.53 1.40
C PRO A 389 -2.21 -17.77 0.11
N ILE A 390 -3.14 -17.01 -0.44
CA ILE A 390 -2.97 -16.21 -1.66
C ILE A 390 -3.08 -14.75 -1.28
N ALA A 391 -2.08 -13.94 -1.65
CA ALA A 391 -2.08 -12.50 -1.41
C ALA A 391 -2.08 -11.68 -2.70
N PHE A 392 -2.71 -10.52 -2.64
CA PHE A 392 -2.72 -9.51 -3.68
C PHE A 392 -2.47 -8.12 -3.10
N ASN A 393 -1.52 -7.41 -3.68
CA ASN A 393 -1.22 -6.02 -3.32
C ASN A 393 -1.00 -5.20 -4.59
N TYR A 394 -1.63 -4.02 -4.68
CA TYR A 394 -1.35 -3.03 -5.70
C TYR A 394 -0.71 -1.79 -5.10
N LEU A 395 0.56 -1.59 -5.39
CA LEU A 395 1.42 -0.53 -4.86
C LEU A 395 1.15 0.87 -5.44
N GLY A 396 0.13 0.96 -6.32
CA GLY A 396 -0.20 2.22 -6.98
C GLY A 396 0.76 2.57 -8.13
N ARG A 397 0.64 3.82 -8.61
CA ARG A 397 1.55 4.36 -9.63
C ARG A 397 2.77 4.95 -8.95
N GLN A 398 3.93 4.39 -9.27
CA GLN A 398 5.22 4.79 -8.74
C GLN A 398 5.99 5.55 -9.80
N GLY A 399 6.46 6.74 -9.44
CA GLY A 399 7.35 7.53 -10.27
C GLY A 399 6.66 8.33 -11.36
N ALA A 400 6.16 9.51 -11.04
CA ALA A 400 6.47 10.65 -11.88
C ALA A 400 7.56 11.41 -11.14
N ALA A 401 8.82 11.02 -11.32
CA ALA A 401 9.88 12.00 -11.17
C ALA A 401 9.44 13.17 -12.05
N THR A 402 9.23 14.33 -11.45
CA THR A 402 8.99 15.56 -12.21
C THR A 402 10.01 15.58 -13.33
N ALA A 403 9.52 15.58 -14.57
CA ALA A 403 10.33 15.54 -15.80
C ALA A 403 11.11 16.86 -16.05
N ASP A 404 11.39 17.61 -15.00
CA ASP A 404 12.36 18.69 -15.04
C ASP A 404 13.74 18.06 -14.87
N GLY A 405 14.36 17.71 -15.99
CA GLY A 405 15.71 17.16 -16.05
C GLY A 405 16.81 18.12 -15.56
N SER A 406 16.54 18.92 -14.53
CA SER A 406 17.46 19.90 -13.97
C SER A 406 18.59 19.25 -13.15
N GLY A 407 18.44 18.00 -12.70
CA GLY A 407 19.43 17.37 -11.82
C GLY A 407 19.59 18.04 -10.45
N ASP A 408 18.70 18.99 -10.12
CA ASP A 408 18.77 19.82 -8.91
C ASP A 408 17.91 19.29 -7.74
N VAL A 409 17.21 18.16 -7.94
CA VAL A 409 16.32 17.54 -6.96
C VAL A 409 16.70 16.10 -6.68
N TRP A 410 16.35 15.61 -5.49
CA TRP A 410 16.47 14.21 -5.13
C TRP A 410 15.42 13.37 -5.88
N GLN A 411 15.84 12.25 -6.44
CA GLN A 411 14.98 11.39 -7.26
C GLN A 411 15.14 9.91 -6.88
N ILE A 412 14.04 9.16 -6.82
CA ILE A 412 14.10 7.71 -6.59
C ILE A 412 14.68 7.03 -7.83
N CYS A 413 15.68 6.16 -7.61
CA CYS A 413 16.29 5.31 -8.64
C CYS A 413 15.54 3.98 -8.67
N TRP A 414 14.65 3.81 -9.61
CA TRP A 414 13.90 2.55 -9.75
C TRP A 414 14.79 1.40 -10.24
N ASP A 415 15.83 1.68 -11.03
CA ASP A 415 16.80 0.70 -11.55
C ASP A 415 17.61 0.02 -10.44
N GLY A 416 17.75 0.68 -9.29
CA GLY A 416 18.50 0.16 -8.15
C GLY A 416 17.71 -0.79 -7.24
N LEU A 417 16.38 -0.72 -7.24
CA LEU A 417 15.53 -1.57 -6.39
C LEU A 417 15.43 -3.01 -6.89
N ALA A 418 15.48 -3.20 -8.21
CA ALA A 418 15.50 -4.53 -8.83
C ALA A 418 16.84 -5.26 -8.67
N THR A 419 17.93 -4.53 -8.39
CA THR A 419 19.29 -5.08 -8.29
C THR A 419 19.74 -5.34 -6.86
N VAL A 420 19.06 -4.80 -5.86
CA VAL A 420 19.32 -5.15 -4.46
C VAL A 420 18.57 -6.45 -4.16
N SER A 421 19.06 -7.53 -4.76
CA SER A 421 18.71 -8.89 -4.31
C SER A 421 19.21 -8.99 -2.88
N PRO A 422 18.35 -9.24 -1.90
CA PRO A 422 18.85 -9.41 -0.55
C PRO A 422 19.77 -10.64 -0.55
N GLY A 423 21.04 -10.42 -0.22
CA GLY A 423 21.97 -11.51 0.05
C GLY A 423 21.42 -12.42 1.13
N VAL A 424 22.20 -13.31 1.68
CA VAL A 424 21.76 -14.28 2.69
C VAL A 424 21.01 -13.58 3.82
N LYS A 425 19.67 -13.56 3.69
CA LYS A 425 18.77 -13.17 4.77
C LYS A 425 18.67 -14.32 5.76
N PRO A 426 18.35 -14.08 7.03
CA PRO A 426 17.88 -15.16 7.88
C PRO A 426 16.70 -15.86 7.17
N PRO A 427 16.48 -17.17 7.42
CA PRO A 427 15.39 -17.90 6.78
C PRO A 427 14.05 -17.42 7.33
N ILE A 428 13.56 -16.29 6.77
CA ILE A 428 12.24 -15.74 7.11
C ILE A 428 11.19 -16.55 6.37
N PRO A 429 10.27 -17.23 7.05
CA PRO A 429 9.19 -17.96 6.43
C PRO A 429 8.31 -17.08 5.53
N LEU A 430 7.78 -17.67 4.46
CA LEU A 430 6.79 -17.00 3.63
C LEU A 430 5.46 -16.93 4.38
N THR A 431 4.86 -15.75 4.41
CA THR A 431 3.52 -15.53 4.99
C THR A 431 2.40 -16.05 4.09
N HIS A 432 2.65 -16.18 2.78
CA HIS A 432 1.70 -16.66 1.79
C HIS A 432 2.34 -17.69 0.87
N THR A 433 1.52 -18.62 0.41
CA THR A 433 1.93 -19.61 -0.60
C THR A 433 2.15 -18.96 -1.97
N LEU A 434 1.33 -17.98 -2.28
CA LEU A 434 1.40 -17.20 -3.51
C LEU A 434 1.12 -15.73 -3.20
N ALA A 435 2.01 -14.84 -3.58
CA ALA A 435 1.81 -13.40 -3.47
C ALA A 435 2.00 -12.73 -4.84
N LEU A 436 1.06 -11.85 -5.21
CA LEU A 436 1.15 -10.96 -6.36
C LEU A 436 1.26 -9.53 -5.86
N ASN A 437 2.43 -8.92 -6.04
CA ASN A 437 2.65 -7.49 -5.84
C ASN A 437 2.70 -6.81 -7.21
N ALA A 438 1.74 -5.96 -7.50
CA ALA A 438 1.66 -5.21 -8.74
C ALA A 438 1.88 -3.71 -8.49
N GLY A 439 2.45 -3.02 -9.46
CA GLY A 439 2.64 -1.56 -9.40
C GLY A 439 2.79 -1.00 -10.79
N THR A 440 2.41 0.25 -11.01
CA THR A 440 2.63 0.94 -12.28
C THR A 440 3.87 1.80 -12.17
N VAL A 441 4.80 1.67 -13.10
CA VAL A 441 6.03 2.45 -13.17
C VAL A 441 6.02 3.30 -14.43
N ASP A 442 6.34 4.57 -14.30
CA ASP A 442 6.52 5.45 -15.47
C ASP A 442 7.88 5.19 -16.10
N THR A 443 7.88 4.78 -17.38
CA THR A 443 9.07 4.56 -18.19
C THR A 443 9.20 5.64 -19.27
N ASP A 444 10.34 5.71 -19.93
CA ASP A 444 10.56 6.65 -21.07
C ASP A 444 9.55 6.48 -22.21
N THR A 445 8.94 5.30 -22.33
CA THR A 445 7.95 4.98 -23.36
C THR A 445 6.50 5.12 -22.88
N GLY A 446 6.28 5.35 -21.59
CA GLY A 446 4.97 5.46 -20.95
C GLY A 446 4.84 4.57 -19.71
N PRO A 447 3.67 4.54 -19.07
CA PRO A 447 3.45 3.73 -17.89
C PRO A 447 3.43 2.23 -18.23
N ALA A 448 4.11 1.41 -17.41
CA ALA A 448 4.11 -0.04 -17.51
C ALA A 448 3.63 -0.65 -16.19
N LEU A 449 2.68 -1.58 -16.25
CA LEU A 449 2.24 -2.37 -15.08
C LEU A 449 3.26 -3.48 -14.85
N CYS A 450 3.98 -3.40 -13.74
CA CYS A 450 4.93 -4.39 -13.29
C CYS A 450 4.26 -5.32 -12.29
N ALA A 451 4.52 -6.62 -12.38
CA ALA A 451 4.01 -7.62 -11.47
C ALA A 451 5.15 -8.50 -10.96
N ILE A 452 5.25 -8.59 -9.66
CA ILE A 452 6.21 -9.45 -8.96
C ILE A 452 5.42 -10.57 -8.28
N TRP A 453 5.66 -11.78 -8.73
CA TRP A 453 5.11 -13.00 -8.18
C TRP A 453 6.12 -13.64 -7.25
N THR A 454 5.70 -13.98 -6.04
CA THR A 454 6.49 -14.73 -5.07
C THR A 454 5.69 -15.95 -4.65
N TRP A 455 6.32 -17.13 -4.59
CA TRP A 455 5.62 -18.35 -4.22
C TRP A 455 6.47 -19.32 -3.42
N ALA A 456 5.78 -20.21 -2.69
CA ALA A 456 6.34 -21.32 -1.97
C ALA A 456 6.67 -22.48 -2.93
N PRO A 457 7.96 -22.85 -3.13
CA PRO A 457 8.35 -23.89 -4.07
C PRO A 457 7.87 -25.29 -3.67
N SER A 458 7.51 -25.51 -2.41
CA SER A 458 6.92 -26.77 -1.94
C SER A 458 5.51 -27.01 -2.51
N VAL A 459 4.79 -25.94 -2.91
CA VAL A 459 3.41 -26.00 -3.40
C VAL A 459 3.29 -25.72 -4.88
N LEU A 460 4.01 -24.72 -5.39
CA LEU A 460 3.95 -24.26 -6.78
C LEU A 460 5.35 -24.27 -7.42
N ASN A 461 5.41 -24.60 -8.70
CA ASN A 461 6.65 -24.53 -9.47
C ASN A 461 6.62 -23.32 -10.43
N HIS A 462 7.80 -22.98 -10.99
CA HIS A 462 7.97 -21.86 -11.91
C HIS A 462 7.03 -21.91 -13.12
N ALA A 463 6.82 -23.10 -13.74
CA ALA A 463 5.96 -23.23 -14.91
C ALA A 463 4.48 -22.94 -14.56
N GLN A 464 4.03 -23.36 -13.39
CA GLN A 464 2.67 -23.08 -12.89
C GLN A 464 2.46 -21.58 -12.67
N VAL A 465 3.41 -20.91 -12.00
CA VAL A 465 3.29 -19.46 -11.74
C VAL A 465 3.45 -18.64 -13.03
N SER A 466 4.34 -19.06 -13.96
CA SER A 466 4.43 -18.44 -15.29
C SER A 466 3.12 -18.57 -16.07
N ARG A 467 2.44 -19.72 -16.00
CA ARG A 467 1.12 -19.89 -16.60
C ARG A 467 0.08 -18.96 -15.92
N LEU A 468 0.06 -18.89 -14.60
CA LEU A 468 -0.87 -18.01 -13.89
C LEU A 468 -0.64 -16.53 -14.21
N SER A 469 0.61 -16.11 -14.30
CA SER A 469 0.94 -14.72 -14.69
C SER A 469 0.46 -14.39 -16.11
N GLN A 470 0.57 -15.35 -17.04
CA GLN A 470 0.05 -15.17 -18.40
C GLN A 470 -1.50 -15.11 -18.39
N LEU A 471 -2.17 -15.99 -17.64
CA LEU A 471 -3.62 -15.94 -17.48
C LEU A 471 -4.08 -14.58 -16.93
N TRP A 472 -3.35 -14.01 -15.98
CA TRP A 472 -3.68 -12.69 -15.44
C TRP A 472 -3.55 -11.60 -16.50
N PHE A 473 -2.48 -11.59 -17.29
CA PHE A 473 -2.30 -10.63 -18.39
C PHE A 473 -3.32 -10.82 -19.50
N ASP A 474 -3.67 -12.07 -19.83
CA ASP A 474 -4.71 -12.38 -20.81
C ASP A 474 -6.09 -11.85 -20.33
N ALA A 475 -6.40 -11.99 -19.04
CA ALA A 475 -7.64 -11.43 -18.46
C ALA A 475 -7.65 -9.90 -18.54
N LEU A 476 -6.56 -9.23 -18.19
CA LEU A 476 -6.43 -7.77 -18.32
C LEU A 476 -6.58 -7.29 -19.76
N THR A 477 -5.96 -7.98 -20.71
CA THR A 477 -6.08 -7.70 -22.13
C THR A 477 -7.51 -7.92 -22.64
N GLY A 478 -8.17 -8.99 -22.17
CA GLY A 478 -9.57 -9.28 -22.50
C GLY A 478 -10.53 -8.20 -21.98
N ILE A 479 -10.29 -7.69 -20.77
CA ILE A 479 -11.03 -6.54 -20.19
C ILE A 479 -10.84 -5.29 -21.05
N CYS A 480 -9.61 -4.99 -21.47
CA CYS A 480 -9.35 -3.87 -22.39
C CYS A 480 -10.05 -4.06 -23.74
N THR A 481 -10.04 -5.28 -24.28
CA THR A 481 -10.73 -5.62 -25.54
C THR A 481 -12.25 -5.40 -25.41
N HIS A 482 -12.84 -5.81 -24.30
CA HIS A 482 -14.26 -5.59 -23.98
C HIS A 482 -14.60 -4.10 -23.98
N VAL A 483 -13.80 -3.26 -23.33
CA VAL A 483 -14.02 -1.81 -23.27
C VAL A 483 -13.83 -1.14 -24.63
N ARG A 484 -12.83 -1.54 -25.41
CA ARG A 484 -12.67 -1.08 -26.82
C ARG A 484 -13.87 -1.42 -27.68
N GLY A 485 -14.55 -2.53 -27.41
CA GLY A 485 -15.80 -2.92 -28.06
C GLY A 485 -17.04 -2.14 -27.59
N GLY A 486 -16.88 -1.12 -26.74
CA GLY A 486 -17.97 -0.34 -26.18
C GLY A 486 -18.57 -0.94 -24.90
N GLY A 487 -17.91 -1.94 -24.30
CA GLY A 487 -18.35 -2.55 -23.04
C GLY A 487 -18.11 -1.64 -21.83
N GLY A 488 -18.81 -1.97 -20.74
CA GLY A 488 -18.78 -1.20 -19.49
C GLY A 488 -20.20 -0.89 -18.99
N GLY A 489 -20.34 0.20 -18.26
CA GLY A 489 -21.63 0.73 -17.80
C GLY A 489 -21.78 0.74 -16.28
N LEU A 490 -22.84 1.40 -15.83
CA LEU A 490 -23.19 1.60 -14.44
C LEU A 490 -23.63 0.30 -13.74
N THR A 491 -23.45 0.27 -12.44
CA THR A 491 -23.95 -0.77 -11.54
C THR A 491 -24.81 -0.15 -10.44
N PRO A 492 -25.58 -0.93 -9.67
CA PRO A 492 -26.43 -0.40 -8.60
C PRO A 492 -25.74 0.54 -7.62
N SER A 493 -24.50 0.26 -7.27
CA SER A 493 -23.70 1.10 -6.36
C SER A 493 -23.33 2.48 -6.91
N ASP A 494 -23.42 2.68 -8.23
CA ASP A 494 -23.14 3.97 -8.87
C ASP A 494 -24.35 4.91 -8.86
N ILE A 495 -25.53 4.41 -8.48
CA ILE A 495 -26.81 5.13 -8.62
C ILE A 495 -27.50 5.26 -7.26
N VAL A 496 -27.81 6.49 -6.86
CA VAL A 496 -28.49 6.78 -5.58
C VAL A 496 -29.94 6.26 -5.55
N ALA A 497 -30.56 6.00 -6.72
CA ALA A 497 -31.98 5.71 -6.85
C ALA A 497 -32.40 4.25 -6.54
N GLY A 498 -31.47 3.38 -6.10
CA GLY A 498 -31.79 1.98 -5.71
C GLY A 498 -32.32 1.11 -6.84
N LEU A 499 -31.83 1.31 -8.07
CA LEU A 499 -32.21 0.51 -9.25
C LEU A 499 -31.46 -0.84 -9.24
N SER A 500 -32.17 -1.90 -9.73
CA SER A 500 -31.48 -3.18 -10.00
C SER A 500 -30.64 -3.10 -11.28
N GLN A 501 -29.66 -4.03 -11.44
CA GLN A 501 -28.86 -4.09 -12.67
C GLN A 501 -29.69 -4.23 -13.94
N GLU A 502 -30.76 -5.03 -13.89
CA GLU A 502 -31.69 -5.20 -15.04
C GLU A 502 -32.39 -3.89 -15.44
N GLN A 503 -32.78 -3.08 -14.45
CA GLN A 503 -33.40 -1.76 -14.70
C GLN A 503 -32.37 -0.77 -15.29
N ILE A 504 -31.14 -0.81 -14.82
CA ILE A 504 -30.05 0.01 -15.33
C ILE A 504 -29.74 -0.35 -16.78
N ASP A 505 -29.59 -1.65 -17.07
CA ASP A 505 -29.30 -2.13 -18.41
C ASP A 505 -30.45 -1.84 -19.40
N GLU A 506 -31.72 -1.86 -18.94
CA GLU A 506 -32.86 -1.46 -19.75
C GLU A 506 -32.84 0.04 -20.07
N LEU A 507 -32.57 0.89 -19.09
CA LEU A 507 -32.45 2.33 -19.29
C LEU A 507 -31.31 2.65 -20.27
N GLN A 508 -30.16 2.02 -20.11
CA GLN A 508 -29.02 2.22 -21.01
C GLN A 508 -29.35 1.84 -22.45
N ARG A 509 -30.10 0.75 -22.69
CA ARG A 509 -30.55 0.37 -24.03
C ARG A 509 -31.50 1.41 -24.63
N GLN A 510 -32.49 1.92 -23.86
CA GLN A 510 -33.43 2.93 -24.33
C GLN A 510 -32.75 4.26 -24.70
N TYR A 511 -31.68 4.64 -24.00
CA TYR A 511 -30.94 5.87 -24.32
C TYR A 511 -29.89 5.70 -25.42
N ALA A 512 -29.41 4.49 -25.69
CA ALA A 512 -28.50 4.20 -26.79
C ALA A 512 -29.18 4.23 -28.16
N ASP A 513 -30.48 3.94 -28.20
CA ASP A 513 -31.34 3.90 -29.41
C ASP A 513 -32.00 5.27 -29.73
N SER A 514 -31.77 6.30 -28.90
CA SER A 514 -32.33 7.67 -29.04
C SER A 514 -31.25 8.67 -29.52
#